data_c582a0afa4a4da0f7edb1ae40f0abc5b
#
_entry.id   c582a0afa4a4da0f7edb1ae40f0abc5b
#
_cell.length_a   1.000
_cell.length_b   1.000
_cell.length_c   1.000
_cell.angle_alpha   90.00
_cell.angle_beta   90.00
_cell.angle_gamma   90.00
#
_symmetry.space_group_name_H-M   'P 1'
#
loop_
_entity.id
_entity.type
_entity.pdbx_description
1 polymer ?
#
loop_
_entity_poly.entity_id
_entity_poly.type
_entity_poly.pdbx_seq_one_letter_code
_entity_poly.pdbx_strand_id
1 'polypeptide(L)'
;DDNADIRLYVHGLLHTDYTVIEAADGSEGIRKAMKYVPDLIISDVMMPGMDGIECYRRLKSELQTCHIPVILLTACSLDEQRIQGYDGGADSYISKPFSSQLLLARVRNLIDSHRRLKQFFGDGQTLAKEDVCDMDKDFVEKFKALIEAKMGDSNLNVEDLGKDMGLSRVQLYRKIKSLTNYSPN
;
A
#
# COMPACT_ATOMS: atom_id res chain seq x y z
N ASP A 1 -2.40 15.43 -1.05
CA ASP A 1 -2.73 16.68 -0.33
C ASP A 1 -3.08 17.75 -1.37
N ASP A 2 -4.18 18.48 -1.20
CA ASP A 2 -4.60 19.55 -2.10
C ASP A 2 -3.77 20.83 -1.90
N ASN A 3 -3.20 21.03 -0.72
CA ASN A 3 -2.33 22.17 -0.41
C ASN A 3 -0.94 22.00 -1.01
N ALA A 4 -0.59 22.88 -1.96
CA ALA A 4 0.70 22.86 -2.65
C ALA A 4 1.90 23.06 -1.71
N ASP A 5 1.77 23.90 -0.68
CA ASP A 5 2.86 24.18 0.27
C ASP A 5 3.17 22.95 1.13
N ILE A 6 2.14 22.21 1.53
CA ILE A 6 2.32 20.95 2.28
C ILE A 6 2.96 19.90 1.38
N ARG A 7 2.51 19.76 0.13
CA ARG A 7 3.15 18.84 -0.82
C ARG A 7 4.63 19.18 -1.02
N LEU A 8 4.95 20.46 -1.25
CA LEU A 8 6.33 20.93 -1.42
C LEU A 8 7.18 20.66 -0.16
N TYR A 9 6.62 20.91 1.02
CA TYR A 9 7.29 20.64 2.29
C TYR A 9 7.61 19.15 2.47
N VAL A 10 6.60 18.28 2.28
CA VAL A 10 6.77 16.83 2.40
C VAL A 10 7.73 16.29 1.33
N HIS A 11 7.64 16.81 0.10
CA HIS A 11 8.58 16.49 -0.98
C HIS A 11 10.02 16.86 -0.56
N GLY A 12 10.23 18.07 -0.06
CA GLY A 12 11.54 18.54 0.39
C GLY A 12 12.15 17.67 1.50
N LEU A 13 11.32 17.09 2.37
CA LEU A 13 11.78 16.20 3.43
C LEU A 13 12.17 14.79 2.92
N LEU A 14 11.52 14.32 1.87
CA LEU A 14 11.63 12.91 1.46
C LEU A 14 12.49 12.68 0.21
N HIS A 15 12.63 13.67 -0.68
CA HIS A 15 13.25 13.51 -2.00
C HIS A 15 14.72 13.07 -1.97
N THR A 16 15.41 13.29 -0.86
CA THR A 16 16.81 12.87 -0.72
C THR A 16 16.95 11.34 -0.60
N ASP A 17 16.03 10.69 0.12
CA ASP A 17 16.11 9.27 0.44
C ASP A 17 15.10 8.43 -0.38
N TYR A 18 14.08 9.06 -0.99
CA TYR A 18 12.95 8.40 -1.64
C TYR A 18 12.58 9.05 -2.97
N THR A 19 12.06 8.24 -3.90
CA THR A 19 11.39 8.77 -5.10
C THR A 19 9.98 9.22 -4.74
N VAL A 20 9.71 10.51 -4.83
CA VAL A 20 8.41 11.10 -4.45
C VAL A 20 7.54 11.30 -5.68
N ILE A 21 6.29 10.82 -5.60
CA ILE A 21 5.25 11.02 -6.63
C ILE A 21 4.13 11.82 -5.99
N GLU A 22 3.90 13.02 -6.48
CA GLU A 22 2.87 13.91 -5.94
C GLU A 22 1.51 13.70 -6.60
N ALA A 23 0.43 13.96 -5.84
CA ALA A 23 -0.94 14.04 -6.32
C ALA A 23 -1.66 15.20 -5.61
N ALA A 24 -2.47 15.94 -6.37
CA ALA A 24 -3.17 17.12 -5.88
C ALA A 24 -4.54 16.80 -5.26
N ASP A 25 -5.09 15.62 -5.53
CA ASP A 25 -6.37 15.15 -4.99
C ASP A 25 -6.39 13.63 -4.82
N GLY A 26 -7.41 13.12 -4.12
CA GLY A 26 -7.56 11.70 -3.84
C GLY A 26 -7.74 10.84 -5.09
N SER A 27 -8.44 11.34 -6.11
CA SER A 27 -8.67 10.61 -7.38
C SER A 27 -7.39 10.45 -8.18
N GLU A 28 -6.59 11.50 -8.27
CA GLU A 28 -5.26 11.46 -8.88
C GLU A 28 -4.33 10.54 -8.08
N GLY A 29 -4.40 10.60 -6.74
CA GLY A 29 -3.65 9.74 -5.83
C GLY A 29 -3.90 8.26 -6.09
N ILE A 30 -5.16 7.83 -6.14
CA ILE A 30 -5.55 6.43 -6.44
C ILE A 30 -5.03 6.02 -7.83
N ARG A 31 -5.25 6.83 -8.85
CA ARG A 31 -4.79 6.53 -10.21
C ARG A 31 -3.27 6.35 -10.28
N LYS A 32 -2.50 7.20 -9.58
CA LYS A 32 -1.05 7.09 -9.48
C LYS A 32 -0.62 5.89 -8.65
N ALA A 33 -1.30 5.60 -7.54
CA ALA A 33 -1.04 4.42 -6.73
C ALA A 33 -1.21 3.12 -7.52
N MET A 34 -2.28 2.98 -8.29
CA MET A 34 -2.49 1.84 -9.18
C MET A 34 -1.44 1.72 -10.29
N LYS A 35 -0.99 2.86 -10.82
CA LYS A 35 0.03 2.88 -11.89
C LYS A 35 1.42 2.54 -11.41
N TYR A 36 1.84 3.10 -10.29
CA TYR A 36 3.23 3.05 -9.81
C TYR A 36 3.46 2.07 -8.66
N VAL A 37 2.39 1.68 -7.94
CA VAL A 37 2.43 0.80 -6.75
C VAL A 37 3.54 1.24 -5.77
N PRO A 38 3.41 2.41 -5.12
CA PRO A 38 4.45 2.93 -4.24
C PRO A 38 4.60 2.08 -2.98
N ASP A 39 5.75 2.19 -2.31
CA ASP A 39 6.01 1.49 -1.04
C ASP A 39 5.26 2.09 0.16
N LEU A 40 4.78 3.36 0.05
CA LEU A 40 4.02 4.07 1.08
C LEU A 40 3.23 5.21 0.45
N ILE A 41 2.08 5.53 1.03
CA ILE A 41 1.26 6.68 0.65
C ILE A 41 1.11 7.62 1.85
N ILE A 42 1.22 8.92 1.61
CA ILE A 42 0.89 9.98 2.58
C ILE A 42 -0.26 10.78 2.00
N SER A 43 -1.39 10.82 2.71
CA SER A 43 -2.59 11.55 2.28
C SER A 43 -3.08 12.50 3.35
N ASP A 44 -3.53 13.69 2.96
CA ASP A 44 -4.34 14.50 3.85
C ASP A 44 -5.72 13.87 4.04
N VAL A 45 -6.28 14.02 5.23
CA VAL A 45 -7.67 13.64 5.51
C VAL A 45 -8.62 14.64 4.85
N MET A 46 -8.33 15.93 4.95
CA MET A 46 -9.21 17.00 4.48
C MET A 46 -8.83 17.40 3.05
N MET A 47 -9.48 16.81 2.06
CA MET A 47 -9.29 17.17 0.65
C MET A 47 -10.65 17.41 -0.02
N PRO A 48 -10.76 18.33 -0.98
CA PRO A 48 -11.98 18.55 -1.72
C PRO A 48 -12.32 17.35 -2.63
N GLY A 49 -13.60 17.06 -2.75
CA GLY A 49 -14.11 15.98 -3.58
C GLY A 49 -14.01 14.61 -2.87
N MET A 50 -12.86 13.97 -2.94
CA MET A 50 -12.59 12.71 -2.24
C MET A 50 -11.67 12.98 -1.05
N ASP A 51 -12.15 12.75 0.15
CA ASP A 51 -11.35 12.87 1.37
C ASP A 51 -10.31 11.73 1.50
N GLY A 52 -9.33 11.92 2.40
CA GLY A 52 -8.26 10.94 2.60
C GLY A 52 -8.74 9.60 3.17
N ILE A 53 -9.86 9.58 3.90
CA ILE A 53 -10.43 8.36 4.47
C ILE A 53 -11.11 7.54 3.37
N GLU A 54 -11.86 8.18 2.50
CA GLU A 54 -12.44 7.51 1.34
C GLU A 54 -11.35 7.01 0.38
N CYS A 55 -10.32 7.83 0.15
CA CYS A 55 -9.14 7.44 -0.61
C CYS A 55 -8.48 6.19 0.00
N TYR A 56 -8.26 6.17 1.31
CA TYR A 56 -7.72 5.02 2.04
C TYR A 56 -8.59 3.77 1.85
N ARG A 57 -9.90 3.86 2.07
CA ARG A 57 -10.83 2.72 1.90
C ARG A 57 -10.76 2.15 0.49
N ARG A 58 -10.75 3.00 -0.54
CA ARG A 58 -10.63 2.57 -1.93
C ARG A 58 -9.29 1.88 -2.20
N LEU A 59 -8.18 2.44 -1.71
CA LEU A 59 -6.87 1.80 -1.84
C LEU A 59 -6.83 0.42 -1.16
N LYS A 60 -7.45 0.28 0.01
CA LYS A 60 -7.50 -1.00 0.75
C LYS A 60 -8.48 -2.01 0.16
N SER A 61 -9.48 -1.58 -0.60
CA SER A 61 -10.41 -2.48 -1.31
C SER A 61 -9.88 -3.02 -2.63
N GLU A 62 -8.78 -2.49 -3.14
CA GLU A 62 -8.20 -2.90 -4.41
C GLU A 62 -7.01 -3.84 -4.21
N LEU A 63 -7.04 -5.02 -4.84
CA LEU A 63 -5.99 -6.03 -4.71
C LEU A 63 -4.58 -5.49 -5.02
N GLN A 64 -4.46 -4.53 -5.93
CA GLN A 64 -3.17 -3.97 -6.32
C GLN A 64 -2.55 -3.02 -5.29
N THR A 65 -3.36 -2.44 -4.42
CA THR A 65 -2.94 -1.36 -3.51
C THR A 65 -3.22 -1.63 -2.04
N CYS A 66 -3.99 -2.70 -1.70
CA CYS A 66 -4.38 -3.00 -0.32
C CYS A 66 -3.19 -3.20 0.62
N HIS A 67 -2.07 -3.72 0.13
CA HIS A 67 -0.84 -3.94 0.88
C HIS A 67 -0.04 -2.65 1.16
N ILE A 68 -0.33 -1.55 0.45
CA ILE A 68 0.44 -0.31 0.58
C ILE A 68 0.10 0.37 1.90
N PRO A 69 1.07 0.63 2.80
CA PRO A 69 0.82 1.37 4.02
C PRO A 69 0.47 2.82 3.72
N VAL A 70 -0.47 3.37 4.49
CA VAL A 70 -0.97 4.74 4.32
C VAL A 70 -0.83 5.53 5.62
N ILE A 71 -0.18 6.68 5.55
CA ILE A 71 -0.16 7.70 6.61
C ILE A 71 -1.23 8.74 6.29
N LEU A 72 -2.17 8.96 7.21
CA LEU A 72 -3.15 10.04 7.11
C LEU A 72 -2.69 11.25 7.93
N LEU A 73 -2.60 12.41 7.25
CA LEU A 73 -2.35 13.70 7.88
C LEU A 73 -3.69 14.33 8.25
N THR A 74 -3.87 14.79 9.49
CA THR A 74 -5.14 15.29 9.98
C THR A 74 -4.99 16.56 10.78
N ALA A 75 -5.98 17.46 10.70
CA ALA A 75 -6.07 18.66 11.53
C ALA A 75 -6.64 18.37 12.94
N CYS A 76 -7.28 17.20 13.14
CA CYS A 76 -7.87 16.82 14.41
C CYS A 76 -6.88 16.07 15.31
N SER A 77 -7.05 16.20 16.63
CA SER A 77 -6.32 15.38 17.59
C SER A 77 -6.73 13.91 17.49
N LEU A 78 -5.80 13.00 17.84
CA LEU A 78 -6.07 11.55 17.84
C LEU A 78 -7.29 11.16 18.69
N ASP A 79 -7.57 11.91 19.76
CA ASP A 79 -8.70 11.65 20.64
C ASP A 79 -10.04 12.04 20.01
N GLU A 80 -10.09 13.15 19.26
CA GLU A 80 -11.30 13.55 18.52
C GLU A 80 -11.64 12.57 17.41
N GLN A 81 -10.62 11.97 16.76
CA GLN A 81 -10.81 10.93 15.74
C GLN A 81 -11.39 9.63 16.31
N ARG A 82 -10.95 9.23 17.51
CA ARG A 82 -11.50 8.06 18.22
C ARG A 82 -12.96 8.28 18.63
N ILE A 83 -13.33 9.51 19.05
CA ILE A 83 -14.69 9.86 19.44
C ILE A 83 -15.64 9.93 18.22
N GLN A 84 -15.15 10.35 17.06
CA GLN A 84 -15.96 10.45 15.84
C GLN A 84 -16.12 9.13 15.07
N GLY A 85 -15.61 8.01 15.63
CA GLY A 85 -15.76 6.69 15.01
C GLY A 85 -14.96 6.52 13.73
N TYR A 86 -13.84 7.24 13.59
CA TYR A 86 -12.85 6.99 12.54
C TYR A 86 -12.11 5.67 12.80
N ASP A 87 -12.88 4.60 12.99
CA ASP A 87 -12.38 3.21 12.93
C ASP A 87 -11.97 2.84 11.49
N GLY A 88 -11.44 3.82 10.78
CA GLY A 88 -11.02 3.67 9.39
C GLY A 88 -9.75 2.82 9.21
N GLY A 89 -9.14 2.37 10.33
CA GLY A 89 -8.07 1.38 10.28
C GLY A 89 -6.80 1.81 9.53
N ALA A 90 -6.54 3.12 9.32
CA ALA A 90 -5.32 3.54 8.64
C ALA A 90 -4.07 3.06 9.39
N ASP A 91 -3.02 2.75 8.63
CA ASP A 91 -1.78 2.19 9.17
C ASP A 91 -1.06 3.19 10.10
N SER A 92 -1.27 4.50 9.90
CA SER A 92 -0.79 5.55 10.79
C SER A 92 -1.55 6.87 10.60
N TYR A 93 -1.69 7.62 11.69
CA TYR A 93 -2.21 8.98 11.70
C TYR A 93 -1.14 9.95 12.24
N ILE A 94 -1.05 11.13 11.65
CA ILE A 94 -0.19 12.23 12.12
C ILE A 94 -1.02 13.52 12.14
N SER A 95 -1.14 14.12 13.35
CA SER A 95 -1.84 15.40 13.50
C SER A 95 -1.00 16.57 13.00
N LYS A 96 -1.64 17.50 12.29
CA LYS A 96 -1.06 18.80 11.91
C LYS A 96 -1.21 19.80 13.08
N PRO A 97 -0.19 20.62 13.38
CA PRO A 97 1.15 20.67 12.78
C PRO A 97 2.04 19.51 13.25
N PHE A 98 2.84 18.94 12.37
CA PHE A 98 3.76 17.87 12.68
C PHE A 98 5.24 18.27 12.50
N SER A 99 6.12 17.62 13.27
CA SER A 99 7.56 17.79 13.08
C SER A 99 8.08 16.91 11.93
N SER A 100 9.12 17.41 11.23
CA SER A 100 9.83 16.63 10.22
C SER A 100 10.35 15.30 10.74
N GLN A 101 10.89 15.31 11.97
CA GLN A 101 11.40 14.10 12.62
C GLN A 101 10.33 13.04 12.83
N LEU A 102 9.12 13.44 13.26
CA LEU A 102 8.00 12.51 13.45
C LEU A 102 7.58 11.88 12.12
N LEU A 103 7.43 12.68 11.06
CA LEU A 103 7.05 12.19 9.74
C LEU A 103 8.10 11.21 9.21
N LEU A 104 9.37 11.58 9.23
CA LEU A 104 10.47 10.73 8.75
C LEU A 104 10.58 9.42 9.52
N ALA A 105 10.42 9.45 10.86
CA ALA A 105 10.42 8.26 11.69
C ALA A 105 9.25 7.30 11.31
N ARG A 106 8.04 7.85 11.11
CA ARG A 106 6.88 7.05 10.69
C ARG A 106 7.05 6.42 9.33
N VAL A 107 7.53 7.21 8.36
CA VAL A 107 7.82 6.71 7.00
C VAL A 107 8.81 5.55 7.04
N ARG A 108 9.95 5.71 7.73
CA ARG A 108 10.96 4.65 7.88
C ARG A 108 10.38 3.41 8.53
N ASN A 109 9.69 3.55 9.67
CA ASN A 109 9.14 2.42 10.40
C ASN A 109 8.13 1.62 9.57
N LEU A 110 7.23 2.27 8.84
CA LEU A 110 6.25 1.59 8.00
C LEU A 110 6.90 0.89 6.79
N ILE A 111 7.85 1.55 6.11
CA ILE A 111 8.57 0.94 4.99
C ILE A 111 9.39 -0.27 5.49
N ASP A 112 10.08 -0.16 6.62
CA ASP A 112 10.90 -1.26 7.17
C ASP A 112 10.03 -2.43 7.64
N SER A 113 8.90 -2.17 8.30
CA SER A 113 7.94 -3.20 8.69
C SER A 113 7.41 -3.94 7.46
N HIS A 114 7.02 -3.19 6.42
CA HIS A 114 6.53 -3.77 5.18
C HIS A 114 7.61 -4.56 4.42
N ARG A 115 8.87 -4.12 4.44
CA ARG A 115 9.99 -4.88 3.86
C ARG A 115 10.24 -6.19 4.58
N ARG A 116 10.16 -6.21 5.92
CA ARG A 116 10.26 -7.45 6.71
C ARG A 116 9.15 -8.43 6.35
N LEU A 117 7.91 -7.97 6.23
CA LEU A 117 6.78 -8.80 5.79
C LEU A 117 7.04 -9.44 4.42
N LYS A 118 7.56 -8.67 3.46
CA LYS A 118 7.92 -9.19 2.12
C LYS A 118 8.99 -10.29 2.19
N GLN A 119 9.98 -10.18 3.08
CA GLN A 119 11.01 -11.20 3.26
C GLN A 119 10.42 -12.49 3.82
N PHE A 120 9.52 -12.41 4.79
CA PHE A 120 8.84 -13.60 5.34
C PHE A 120 8.00 -14.33 4.30
N PHE A 121 7.28 -13.64 3.43
CA PHE A 121 6.57 -14.28 2.32
C PHE A 121 7.49 -15.00 1.35
N GLY A 122 8.68 -14.45 1.10
CA GLY A 122 9.70 -15.06 0.25
C GLY A 122 10.29 -16.35 0.83
N ASP A 123 10.45 -16.42 2.15
CA ASP A 123 11.09 -17.56 2.84
C ASP A 123 10.10 -18.66 3.24
N GLY A 124 8.82 -18.56 2.88
CA GLY A 124 7.79 -19.59 3.14
C GLY A 124 7.42 -19.78 4.61
N GLN A 125 7.77 -18.85 5.49
CA GLN A 125 7.44 -18.90 6.91
C GLN A 125 6.01 -18.40 7.17
N THR A 126 5.35 -19.02 8.17
CA THR A 126 3.98 -18.65 8.56
C THR A 126 4.01 -17.37 9.39
N LEU A 127 3.39 -16.31 8.89
CA LEU A 127 3.30 -15.01 9.56
C LEU A 127 2.33 -15.01 10.75
N ALA A 128 2.64 -14.17 11.76
CA ALA A 128 1.65 -13.75 12.75
C ALA A 128 0.52 -12.98 12.02
N LYS A 129 -0.73 -13.31 12.32
CA LYS A 129 -1.94 -12.97 11.54
C LYS A 129 -2.31 -11.47 11.45
N GLU A 130 -1.62 -10.57 12.15
CA GLU A 130 -2.12 -9.22 12.41
C GLU A 130 -1.71 -8.14 11.39
N ASP A 131 -0.65 -8.38 10.59
CA ASP A 131 -0.06 -7.32 9.75
C ASP A 131 -0.30 -7.46 8.24
N VAL A 132 -1.06 -8.45 7.79
CA VAL A 132 -1.27 -8.72 6.36
C VAL A 132 -2.73 -8.53 5.99
N CYS A 133 -2.98 -7.77 4.91
CA CYS A 133 -4.31 -7.62 4.32
C CYS A 133 -4.90 -9.01 3.99
N ASP A 134 -6.15 -9.28 4.37
CA ASP A 134 -6.79 -10.57 4.12
C ASP A 134 -6.86 -10.90 2.63
N MET A 135 -7.01 -9.91 1.76
CA MET A 135 -6.94 -10.08 0.30
C MET A 135 -5.58 -10.59 -0.18
N ASP A 136 -4.50 -10.23 0.51
CA ASP A 136 -3.15 -10.71 0.19
C ASP A 136 -2.95 -12.14 0.61
N LYS A 137 -3.49 -12.53 1.77
CA LYS A 137 -3.49 -13.92 2.23
C LYS A 137 -4.23 -14.81 1.25
N ASP A 138 -5.46 -14.45 0.92
CA ASP A 138 -6.30 -15.16 -0.05
C ASP A 138 -5.62 -15.26 -1.43
N PHE A 139 -4.98 -14.18 -1.87
CA PHE A 139 -4.23 -14.17 -3.11
C PHE A 139 -3.06 -15.16 -3.09
N VAL A 140 -2.25 -15.13 -2.03
CA VAL A 140 -1.07 -16.03 -1.89
C VAL A 140 -1.51 -17.49 -1.78
N GLU A 141 -2.56 -17.79 -1.03
CA GLU A 141 -3.10 -19.16 -0.90
C GLU A 141 -3.62 -19.68 -2.25
N LYS A 142 -4.44 -18.90 -2.95
CA LYS A 142 -4.95 -19.25 -4.28
C LYS A 142 -3.81 -19.42 -5.29
N PHE A 143 -2.83 -18.54 -5.26
CA PHE A 143 -1.69 -18.58 -6.17
C PHE A 143 -0.82 -19.83 -5.91
N LYS A 144 -0.55 -20.18 -4.64
CA LYS A 144 0.17 -21.40 -4.27
C LYS A 144 -0.59 -22.65 -4.74
N ALA A 145 -1.88 -22.75 -4.43
CA ALA A 145 -2.72 -23.88 -4.84
C ALA A 145 -2.74 -24.05 -6.37
N LEU A 146 -2.79 -22.93 -7.11
CA LEU A 146 -2.76 -22.95 -8.57
C LEU A 146 -1.42 -23.47 -9.12
N ILE A 147 -0.30 -23.02 -8.56
CA ILE A 147 1.03 -23.52 -8.93
C ILE A 147 1.13 -25.01 -8.63
N GLU A 148 0.77 -25.46 -7.44
CA GLU A 148 0.82 -26.88 -7.03
C GLU A 148 -0.02 -27.74 -7.97
N ALA A 149 -1.21 -27.30 -8.34
CA ALA A 149 -2.08 -28.01 -9.28
C ALA A 149 -1.51 -28.13 -10.70
N LYS A 150 -0.65 -27.19 -11.11
CA LYS A 150 -0.09 -27.10 -12.46
C LYS A 150 1.42 -27.40 -12.54
N MET A 151 2.06 -27.81 -11.43
CA MET A 151 3.51 -28.12 -11.42
C MET A 151 3.92 -29.23 -12.39
N GLY A 152 2.98 -30.08 -12.86
CA GLY A 152 3.23 -31.12 -13.87
C GLY A 152 3.10 -30.65 -15.33
N ASP A 153 2.66 -29.44 -15.57
CA ASP A 153 2.45 -28.93 -16.92
C ASP A 153 3.70 -28.20 -17.44
N SER A 154 4.38 -28.81 -18.41
CA SER A 154 5.58 -28.22 -19.04
C SER A 154 5.31 -26.94 -19.84
N ASN A 155 4.05 -26.61 -20.13
CA ASN A 155 3.64 -25.41 -20.88
C ASN A 155 3.14 -24.29 -19.95
N LEU A 156 3.26 -24.46 -18.63
CA LEU A 156 2.83 -23.45 -17.68
C LEU A 156 3.54 -22.12 -17.94
N ASN A 157 2.76 -21.07 -18.17
CA ASN A 157 3.27 -19.72 -18.37
C ASN A 157 2.55 -18.70 -17.48
N VAL A 158 3.19 -17.54 -17.29
CA VAL A 158 2.70 -16.45 -16.42
C VAL A 158 1.38 -15.86 -16.92
N GLU A 159 1.10 -15.92 -18.23
CA GLU A 159 -0.15 -15.41 -18.80
C GLU A 159 -1.35 -16.27 -18.40
N ASP A 160 -1.18 -17.59 -18.42
CA ASP A 160 -2.24 -18.52 -18.01
C ASP A 160 -2.49 -18.44 -16.50
N LEU A 161 -1.43 -18.34 -15.69
CA LEU A 161 -1.57 -18.06 -14.27
C LEU A 161 -2.34 -16.75 -13.99
N GLY A 162 -2.03 -15.71 -14.76
CA GLY A 162 -2.77 -14.44 -14.67
C GLY A 162 -4.25 -14.60 -14.97
N LYS A 163 -4.60 -15.28 -16.06
CA LYS A 163 -6.00 -15.53 -16.45
C LYS A 163 -6.75 -16.30 -15.35
N ASP A 164 -6.15 -17.34 -14.79
CA ASP A 164 -6.77 -18.15 -13.74
C ASP A 164 -6.99 -17.36 -12.44
N MET A 165 -6.11 -16.38 -12.17
CA MET A 165 -6.25 -15.44 -11.06
C MET A 165 -7.14 -14.22 -11.39
N GLY A 166 -7.67 -14.12 -12.60
CA GLY A 166 -8.45 -12.95 -13.05
C GLY A 166 -7.64 -11.66 -13.21
N LEU A 167 -6.32 -11.79 -13.41
CA LEU A 167 -5.38 -10.66 -13.52
C LEU A 167 -4.68 -10.66 -14.88
N SER A 168 -4.35 -9.47 -15.38
CA SER A 168 -3.41 -9.38 -16.50
C SER A 168 -2.00 -9.80 -16.05
N ARG A 169 -1.15 -10.22 -16.99
CA ARG A 169 0.26 -10.55 -16.73
C ARG A 169 0.99 -9.45 -15.94
N VAL A 170 0.76 -8.18 -16.31
CA VAL A 170 1.40 -7.03 -15.66
C VAL A 170 0.91 -6.86 -14.22
N GLN A 171 -0.40 -7.04 -13.98
CA GLN A 171 -0.97 -6.95 -12.63
C GLN A 171 -0.46 -8.08 -11.75
N LEU A 172 -0.45 -9.31 -12.25
CA LEU A 172 0.08 -10.48 -11.53
C LEU A 172 1.56 -10.26 -11.17
N TYR A 173 2.38 -9.84 -12.15
CA TYR A 173 3.79 -9.54 -11.92
C TYR A 173 4.00 -8.51 -10.82
N ARG A 174 3.29 -7.37 -10.90
CA ARG A 174 3.38 -6.29 -9.90
C ARG A 174 2.96 -6.79 -8.52
N LYS A 175 1.87 -7.56 -8.45
CA LYS A 175 1.35 -8.08 -7.18
C LYS A 175 2.32 -9.07 -6.54
N ILE A 176 2.84 -10.03 -7.27
CA ILE A 176 3.83 -10.98 -6.74
C ILE A 176 5.10 -10.24 -6.30
N LYS A 177 5.62 -9.34 -7.13
CA LYS A 177 6.81 -8.55 -6.78
C LYS A 177 6.59 -7.68 -5.53
N SER A 178 5.39 -7.11 -5.36
CA SER A 178 5.07 -6.30 -4.17
C SER A 178 4.98 -7.11 -2.90
N LEU A 179 4.62 -8.39 -2.98
CA LEU A 179 4.48 -9.27 -1.81
C LEU A 179 5.76 -10.05 -1.48
N THR A 180 6.55 -10.45 -2.48
CA THR A 180 7.65 -11.40 -2.31
C THR A 180 9.03 -10.87 -2.67
N ASN A 181 9.14 -9.71 -3.30
CA ASN A 181 10.36 -9.20 -3.98
C ASN A 181 10.88 -10.08 -5.14
N TYR A 182 10.30 -11.25 -5.38
CA TYR A 182 10.67 -12.10 -6.50
C TYR A 182 9.89 -11.74 -7.77
N SER A 183 10.51 -11.96 -8.93
CA SER A 183 9.80 -11.86 -10.21
C SER A 183 9.37 -13.26 -10.65
N PRO A 184 8.11 -13.45 -11.07
CA PRO A 184 7.68 -14.69 -11.70
C PRO A 184 8.29 -14.75 -13.12
N ASN A 185 9.42 -15.40 -13.25
CA ASN A 185 10.03 -15.79 -14.51
C ASN A 185 10.12 -17.30 -14.58
#